data_29bc2e7fcce7c1a4a55a5a35e0194657
#
_entry.id   29bc2e7fcce7c1a4a55a5a35e0194657
#
_cell.length_a   1.000
_cell.length_b   1.000
_cell.length_c   1.000
_cell.angle_alpha   90.00
_cell.angle_beta   90.00
_cell.angle_gamma   90.00
#
_symmetry.space_group_name_H-M   'P 1'
#
loop_
_entity.id
_entity.type
_entity.pdbx_description
1 polymer ?
#
loop_
_entity_poly.entity_id
_entity_poly.type
_entity_poly.pdbx_seq_one_letter_code
_entity_poly.pdbx_strand_id
1 'polypeptide(L)'
;PGLVDGHMHVGIYSPLAEDAITESKAAAMGGVTSALTYFRTGEYYLNKGGAYKDFYPEVLDISEGKYWVDYAYHLAPINKSHIDEMPMLMNDFGVSSFKIFMFYGGHGLHGKSDQQHNFLKLEEGEKYDFAHFEFIMRKLSEMIELNPKQAPYLSLSLHCEVADILNAYTS
;
A
#
# COMPACT_ATOMS: atom_id res chain seq x y z
N PRO A 1 -24.69 -12.18 -1.76
CA PRO A 1 -23.45 -11.93 -1.04
C PRO A 1 -22.28 -12.45 -1.87
N GLY A 2 -21.24 -11.64 -2.05
CA GLY A 2 -20.02 -12.03 -2.73
C GLY A 2 -18.86 -12.16 -1.75
N LEU A 3 -17.71 -12.58 -2.27
CA LEU A 3 -16.48 -12.65 -1.51
C LEU A 3 -15.84 -11.26 -1.39
N VAL A 4 -15.15 -11.02 -0.30
CA VAL A 4 -14.27 -9.86 -0.12
C VAL A 4 -12.84 -10.32 -0.30
N ASP A 5 -12.14 -9.73 -1.29
CA ASP A 5 -10.70 -9.91 -1.41
C ASP A 5 -9.99 -8.86 -0.56
N GLY A 6 -9.37 -9.31 0.52
CA GLY A 6 -8.70 -8.45 1.49
C GLY A 6 -7.34 -7.93 1.04
N HIS A 7 -6.79 -8.39 -0.09
CA HIS A 7 -5.51 -7.94 -0.61
C HIS A 7 -5.26 -8.36 -2.06
N MET A 8 -5.43 -7.44 -2.97
CA MET A 8 -5.07 -7.63 -4.38
C MET A 8 -4.08 -6.56 -4.85
N HIS A 9 -3.48 -6.78 -6.00
CA HIS A 9 -2.57 -5.84 -6.63
C HIS A 9 -3.13 -5.39 -7.98
N VAL A 10 -3.19 -4.08 -8.19
CA VAL A 10 -3.64 -3.43 -9.43
C VAL A 10 -2.68 -2.31 -9.76
N GLY A 11 -2.26 -2.21 -11.03
CA GLY A 11 -1.35 -1.15 -11.49
C GLY A 11 0.13 -1.40 -11.21
N ILE A 12 0.54 -2.67 -11.07
CA ILE A 12 1.93 -3.04 -10.84
C ILE A 12 2.68 -3.39 -12.16
N TYR A 13 2.08 -4.20 -13.03
CA TYR A 13 2.70 -4.64 -14.28
C TYR A 13 2.08 -4.01 -15.53
N SER A 14 0.88 -3.48 -15.38
CA SER A 14 0.14 -2.78 -16.42
C SER A 14 -0.31 -1.42 -15.91
N PRO A 15 -0.65 -0.46 -16.78
CA PRO A 15 -1.19 0.83 -16.35
C PRO A 15 -2.40 0.66 -15.43
N LEU A 16 -2.47 1.47 -14.38
CA LEU A 16 -3.52 1.37 -13.35
C LEU A 16 -4.94 1.34 -13.96
N ALA A 17 -5.22 2.20 -14.94
CA ALA A 17 -6.52 2.28 -15.57
C ALA A 17 -6.94 1.00 -16.31
N GLU A 18 -5.98 0.32 -16.95
CA GLU A 18 -6.22 -0.93 -17.69
C GLU A 18 -6.34 -2.10 -16.71
N ASP A 19 -5.41 -2.16 -15.77
CA ASP A 19 -5.31 -3.21 -14.78
C ASP A 19 -6.53 -3.21 -13.84
N ALA A 20 -7.02 -2.02 -13.46
CA ALA A 20 -8.24 -1.88 -12.68
C ALA A 20 -9.45 -2.54 -13.37
N ILE A 21 -9.56 -2.44 -14.70
CA ILE A 21 -10.63 -3.07 -15.48
C ILE A 21 -10.43 -4.59 -15.54
N THR A 22 -9.23 -5.03 -15.92
CA THR A 22 -8.98 -6.45 -16.22
C THR A 22 -8.97 -7.31 -14.97
N GLU A 23 -8.26 -6.87 -13.92
CA GLU A 23 -8.14 -7.62 -12.67
C GLU A 23 -9.44 -7.62 -11.87
N SER A 24 -10.13 -6.49 -11.79
CA SER A 24 -11.41 -6.45 -11.10
C SER A 24 -12.50 -7.23 -11.83
N LYS A 25 -12.46 -7.28 -13.19
CA LYS A 25 -13.34 -8.14 -13.97
C LYS A 25 -13.08 -9.62 -13.68
N ALA A 26 -11.82 -10.03 -13.65
CA ALA A 26 -11.45 -11.39 -13.30
C ALA A 26 -11.90 -11.75 -11.87
N ALA A 27 -11.71 -10.83 -10.92
CA ALA A 27 -12.18 -10.98 -9.54
C ALA A 27 -13.71 -11.14 -9.48
N ALA A 28 -14.47 -10.29 -10.20
CA ALA A 28 -15.93 -10.38 -10.28
C ALA A 28 -16.40 -11.73 -10.86
N MET A 29 -15.73 -12.23 -11.90
CA MET A 29 -16.01 -13.54 -12.48
C MET A 29 -15.72 -14.69 -11.50
N GLY A 30 -14.79 -14.50 -10.57
CA GLY A 30 -14.50 -15.42 -9.46
C GLY A 30 -15.43 -15.29 -8.26
N GLY A 31 -16.38 -14.36 -8.29
CA GLY A 31 -17.37 -14.16 -7.22
C GLY A 31 -16.96 -13.13 -6.16
N VAL A 32 -15.87 -12.38 -6.39
CA VAL A 32 -15.48 -11.23 -5.56
C VAL A 32 -16.42 -10.07 -5.86
N THR A 33 -16.89 -9.39 -4.82
CA THR A 33 -17.75 -8.19 -4.94
C THR A 33 -17.12 -6.95 -4.34
N SER A 34 -16.09 -7.10 -3.50
CA SER A 34 -15.35 -5.99 -2.91
C SER A 34 -13.88 -6.37 -2.77
N ALA A 35 -12.98 -5.45 -3.04
CA ALA A 35 -11.54 -5.68 -3.01
C ALA A 35 -10.76 -4.56 -2.33
N LEU A 36 -9.77 -4.92 -1.52
CA LEU A 36 -8.74 -4.01 -1.05
C LEU A 36 -7.52 -4.12 -1.95
N THR A 37 -7.20 -3.05 -2.67
CA THR A 37 -6.06 -3.04 -3.57
C THR A 37 -4.89 -2.30 -2.96
N TYR A 38 -3.71 -2.88 -3.09
CA TYR A 38 -2.46 -2.32 -2.57
C TYR A 38 -1.97 -1.15 -3.44
N PHE A 39 -1.51 -0.08 -2.79
CA PHE A 39 -0.85 1.02 -3.49
C PHE A 39 0.29 1.60 -2.64
N ARG A 40 1.38 2.00 -3.31
CA ARG A 40 2.55 2.64 -2.70
C ARG A 40 3.23 3.64 -3.64
N THR A 41 4.17 4.39 -3.12
CA THR A 41 5.15 5.13 -3.92
C THR A 41 6.26 4.21 -4.45
N GLY A 42 7.05 4.72 -5.39
CA GLY A 42 8.18 4.04 -5.97
C GLY A 42 7.94 3.46 -7.35
N GLU A 43 8.83 2.60 -7.80
CA GLU A 43 8.70 1.92 -9.09
C GLU A 43 7.38 1.14 -9.16
N TYR A 44 6.77 1.10 -10.34
CA TYR A 44 5.38 0.69 -10.57
C TYR A 44 4.38 1.66 -9.91
N TYR A 45 3.12 1.30 -9.82
CA TYR A 45 2.09 2.12 -9.15
C TYR A 45 2.17 3.60 -9.51
N LEU A 46 2.12 3.93 -10.81
CA LEU A 46 2.28 5.27 -11.39
C LEU A 46 3.68 5.88 -11.22
N ASN A 47 4.64 5.13 -10.69
CA ASN A 47 6.02 5.60 -10.47
C ASN A 47 6.11 6.91 -9.66
N LYS A 48 5.17 7.10 -8.72
CA LYS A 48 5.09 8.30 -7.87
C LYS A 48 6.10 8.27 -6.73
N GLY A 49 6.49 9.46 -6.30
CA GLY A 49 7.25 9.72 -5.08
C GLY A 49 6.62 10.89 -4.34
N GLY A 50 7.12 11.23 -3.17
CA GLY A 50 6.59 12.33 -2.35
C GLY A 50 5.34 11.97 -1.57
N ALA A 51 4.66 12.99 -1.06
CA ALA A 51 3.53 12.85 -0.16
C ALA A 51 2.26 12.34 -0.86
N TYR A 52 1.48 11.48 -0.19
CA TYR A 52 0.22 10.96 -0.74
C TYR A 52 -0.80 12.05 -1.05
N LYS A 53 -0.87 13.10 -0.24
CA LYS A 53 -1.79 14.23 -0.47
C LYS A 53 -1.63 14.87 -1.86
N ASP A 54 -0.44 14.78 -2.44
CA ASP A 54 -0.11 15.46 -3.69
C ASP A 54 -0.52 14.64 -4.92
N PHE A 55 -0.64 13.31 -4.79
CA PHE A 55 -0.93 12.45 -5.94
C PHE A 55 -2.04 11.42 -5.70
N TYR A 56 -2.47 11.16 -4.48
CA TYR A 56 -3.53 10.20 -4.23
C TYR A 56 -4.87 10.58 -4.86
N PRO A 57 -5.25 11.87 -4.95
CA PRO A 57 -6.40 12.27 -5.76
C PRO A 57 -6.33 11.80 -7.22
N GLU A 58 -5.14 11.88 -7.86
CA GLU A 58 -4.93 11.35 -9.22
C GLU A 58 -5.15 9.83 -9.30
N VAL A 59 -4.73 9.09 -8.27
CA VAL A 59 -4.98 7.63 -8.19
C VAL A 59 -6.47 7.35 -8.17
N LEU A 60 -7.25 8.12 -7.41
CA LEU A 60 -8.70 7.99 -7.33
C LEU A 60 -9.37 8.35 -8.66
N ASP A 61 -8.95 9.44 -9.30
CA ASP A 61 -9.46 9.89 -10.60
C ASP A 61 -9.21 8.84 -11.71
N ILE A 62 -8.01 8.25 -11.75
CA ILE A 62 -7.68 7.17 -12.69
C ILE A 62 -8.55 5.93 -12.45
N SER A 63 -8.90 5.66 -11.20
CA SER A 63 -9.65 4.48 -10.80
C SER A 63 -11.15 4.63 -10.98
N GLU A 64 -11.66 5.86 -11.01
CA GLU A 64 -13.09 6.13 -11.08
C GLU A 64 -13.74 5.48 -12.28
N GLY A 65 -14.80 4.69 -12.03
CA GLY A 65 -15.55 3.98 -13.06
C GLY A 65 -14.82 2.86 -13.79
N LYS A 66 -13.62 2.45 -13.31
CA LYS A 66 -12.83 1.37 -13.92
C LYS A 66 -13.06 0.00 -13.29
N TYR A 67 -13.36 -0.04 -12.01
CA TYR A 67 -13.54 -1.31 -11.30
C TYR A 67 -14.91 -1.92 -11.54
N TRP A 68 -14.97 -3.24 -11.69
CA TRP A 68 -16.18 -4.05 -11.79
C TRP A 68 -16.72 -4.50 -10.42
N VAL A 69 -15.96 -4.25 -9.37
CA VAL A 69 -16.29 -4.55 -7.97
C VAL A 69 -16.13 -3.30 -7.13
N ASP A 70 -16.71 -3.26 -5.95
CA ASP A 70 -16.39 -2.23 -4.97
C ASP A 70 -14.91 -2.32 -4.62
N TYR A 71 -14.24 -1.18 -4.50
CA TYR A 71 -12.81 -1.16 -4.19
C TYR A 71 -12.45 -0.12 -3.15
N ALA A 72 -11.38 -0.38 -2.44
CA ALA A 72 -10.66 0.58 -1.61
C ALA A 72 -9.15 0.32 -1.72
N TYR A 73 -8.37 1.33 -1.39
CA TYR A 73 -6.92 1.18 -1.34
C TYR A 73 -6.44 0.98 0.08
N HIS A 74 -5.53 0.01 0.28
CA HIS A 74 -4.66 0.07 1.42
C HIS A 74 -3.27 0.57 1.03
N LEU A 75 -2.88 1.66 1.70
CA LEU A 75 -1.70 2.40 1.35
C LEU A 75 -0.50 1.93 2.17
N ALA A 76 0.68 1.94 1.54
CA ALA A 76 1.91 1.65 2.24
C ALA A 76 2.58 2.96 2.69
N PRO A 77 2.73 3.20 4.01
CA PRO A 77 3.55 4.30 4.50
C PRO A 77 5.03 3.96 4.26
N ILE A 78 5.60 4.48 3.17
CA ILE A 78 6.97 4.16 2.73
C ILE A 78 8.04 5.03 3.39
N ASN A 79 7.70 6.26 3.70
CA ASN A 79 8.60 7.24 4.30
C ASN A 79 7.96 7.94 5.50
N LYS A 80 8.71 8.80 6.18
CA LYS A 80 8.24 9.49 7.37
C LYS A 80 7.04 10.39 7.09
N SER A 81 7.04 11.09 5.95
CA SER A 81 5.92 11.99 5.60
C SER A 81 4.62 11.20 5.44
N HIS A 82 4.67 9.98 4.90
CA HIS A 82 3.50 9.11 4.80
C HIS A 82 2.94 8.70 6.16
N ILE A 83 3.81 8.47 7.17
CA ILE A 83 3.36 8.17 8.53
C ILE A 83 2.62 9.39 9.11
N ASP A 84 3.16 10.59 8.88
CA ASP A 84 2.54 11.83 9.34
C ASP A 84 1.20 12.11 8.64
N GLU A 85 1.02 11.64 7.40
CA GLU A 85 -0.22 11.77 6.62
C GLU A 85 -1.32 10.75 7.00
N MET A 86 -1.01 9.65 7.69
CA MET A 86 -2.00 8.60 7.98
C MET A 86 -3.31 9.14 8.59
N PRO A 87 -3.31 10.09 9.58
CA PRO A 87 -4.56 10.65 10.11
C PRO A 87 -5.36 11.45 9.07
N MET A 88 -4.70 12.21 8.19
CA MET A 88 -5.33 12.95 7.10
C MET A 88 -5.92 11.99 6.07
N LEU A 89 -5.17 10.96 5.66
CA LEU A 89 -5.66 9.94 4.73
C LEU A 89 -6.92 9.24 5.25
N MET A 90 -7.00 8.98 6.56
CA MET A 90 -8.19 8.45 7.19
C MET A 90 -9.36 9.43 7.14
N ASN A 91 -9.13 10.69 7.52
CA ASN A 91 -10.19 11.67 7.69
C ASN A 91 -10.72 12.21 6.35
N ASP A 92 -9.83 12.47 5.40
CA ASP A 92 -10.16 13.17 4.15
C ASP A 92 -10.47 12.21 3.01
N PHE A 93 -9.86 11.02 3.01
CA PHE A 93 -10.00 10.03 1.94
C PHE A 93 -10.61 8.70 2.39
N GLY A 94 -10.90 8.53 3.68
CA GLY A 94 -11.48 7.30 4.21
C GLY A 94 -10.54 6.09 4.21
N VAL A 95 -9.22 6.30 4.08
CA VAL A 95 -8.24 5.21 4.12
C VAL A 95 -8.11 4.69 5.52
N SER A 96 -8.58 3.47 5.76
CA SER A 96 -8.55 2.81 7.07
C SER A 96 -7.64 1.58 7.12
N SER A 97 -7.06 1.20 5.99
CA SER A 97 -6.17 0.06 5.88
C SER A 97 -4.80 0.48 5.39
N PHE A 98 -3.76 -0.03 6.05
CA PHE A 98 -2.37 0.20 5.68
C PHE A 98 -1.65 -1.14 5.47
N LYS A 99 -0.54 -1.10 4.72
CA LYS A 99 0.21 -2.32 4.37
C LYS A 99 1.70 -2.11 4.47
N ILE A 100 2.40 -3.08 5.03
CA ILE A 100 3.87 -3.14 5.05
C ILE A 100 4.34 -4.40 4.33
N PHE A 101 5.32 -4.24 3.45
CA PHE A 101 6.12 -5.33 2.89
C PHE A 101 7.53 -5.28 3.49
N MET A 102 7.83 -6.19 4.40
CA MET A 102 9.10 -6.21 5.14
C MET A 102 10.28 -6.71 4.30
N PHE A 103 10.04 -7.23 3.10
CA PHE A 103 11.07 -7.78 2.22
C PHE A 103 11.71 -6.75 1.28
N TYR A 104 11.21 -5.53 1.20
CA TYR A 104 11.84 -4.50 0.37
C TYR A 104 13.26 -4.21 0.86
N GLY A 105 14.24 -4.31 -0.06
CA GLY A 105 15.67 -4.30 0.25
C GLY A 105 16.31 -5.69 0.18
N GLY A 106 15.53 -6.76 0.00
CA GLY A 106 16.00 -8.12 -0.28
C GLY A 106 15.84 -8.52 -1.74
N HIS A 107 16.40 -9.68 -2.10
CA HIS A 107 16.15 -10.34 -3.38
C HIS A 107 14.69 -10.82 -3.38
N GLY A 108 13.80 -10.03 -3.93
CA GLY A 108 12.37 -10.30 -3.91
C GLY A 108 11.79 -10.51 -5.30
N LEU A 109 10.46 -10.56 -5.36
CA LEU A 109 9.65 -10.76 -6.57
C LEU A 109 10.03 -9.86 -7.75
N HIS A 110 10.57 -8.69 -7.50
CA HIS A 110 10.85 -7.68 -8.52
C HIS A 110 12.34 -7.48 -8.82
N GLY A 111 13.24 -8.25 -8.23
CA GLY A 111 14.68 -8.16 -8.49
C GLY A 111 15.36 -6.81 -8.19
N LYS A 112 14.58 -5.73 -8.14
CA LYS A 112 15.06 -4.36 -7.91
C LYS A 112 14.85 -3.87 -6.48
N SER A 113 14.14 -4.62 -5.68
CA SER A 113 13.87 -4.27 -4.28
C SER A 113 15.12 -4.26 -3.38
N ASP A 114 16.23 -4.83 -3.86
CA ASP A 114 17.55 -4.76 -3.24
C ASP A 114 18.13 -3.34 -3.26
N GLN A 115 17.67 -2.49 -4.18
CA GLN A 115 18.00 -1.07 -4.26
C GLN A 115 16.88 -0.22 -3.63
N GLN A 116 16.60 -0.44 -2.37
CA GLN A 116 15.46 0.11 -1.63
C GLN A 116 15.26 1.61 -1.87
N HIS A 117 16.33 2.40 -1.83
CA HIS A 117 16.27 3.84 -2.00
C HIS A 117 15.66 4.24 -3.36
N ASN A 118 16.13 3.63 -4.44
CA ASN A 118 15.64 3.91 -5.79
C ASN A 118 14.25 3.31 -6.01
N PHE A 119 14.06 2.07 -5.58
CA PHE A 119 12.82 1.30 -5.80
C PHE A 119 11.61 1.94 -5.11
N LEU A 120 11.77 2.42 -3.89
CA LEU A 120 10.73 3.05 -3.08
C LEU A 120 10.71 4.59 -3.21
N LYS A 121 11.69 5.19 -3.90
CA LYS A 121 11.87 6.64 -3.99
C LYS A 121 11.95 7.32 -2.62
N LEU A 122 12.82 6.80 -1.77
CA LEU A 122 13.10 7.37 -0.46
C LEU A 122 13.90 8.66 -0.58
N GLU A 123 13.65 9.60 0.29
CA GLU A 123 14.48 10.80 0.46
C GLU A 123 15.84 10.45 1.06
N GLU A 124 16.81 11.35 0.90
CA GLU A 124 18.16 11.15 1.43
C GLU A 124 18.10 10.95 2.96
N GLY A 125 18.71 9.87 3.44
CA GLY A 125 18.75 9.52 4.86
C GLY A 125 17.54 8.74 5.38
N GLU A 126 16.49 8.58 4.60
CA GLU A 126 15.35 7.72 4.97
C GLU A 126 15.68 6.25 4.76
N LYS A 127 15.11 5.41 5.63
CA LYS A 127 15.24 3.95 5.58
C LYS A 127 13.88 3.29 5.77
N TYR A 128 13.64 2.26 5.01
CA TYR A 128 12.49 1.39 5.17
C TYR A 128 12.93 0.11 5.91
N ASP A 129 13.03 0.22 7.21
CA ASP A 129 13.58 -0.79 8.12
C ASP A 129 12.64 -1.07 9.31
N PHE A 130 13.08 -1.89 10.27
CA PHE A 130 12.30 -2.21 11.46
C PHE A 130 11.91 -0.99 12.29
N ALA A 131 12.75 0.05 12.35
CA ALA A 131 12.42 1.26 13.08
C ALA A 131 11.27 2.00 12.39
N HIS A 132 11.28 2.05 11.05
CA HIS A 132 10.18 2.60 10.25
C HIS A 132 8.87 1.83 10.49
N PHE A 133 8.92 0.49 10.50
CA PHE A 133 7.73 -0.34 10.76
C PHE A 133 7.16 -0.09 12.16
N GLU A 134 8.03 0.08 13.14
CA GLU A 134 7.63 0.40 14.52
C GLU A 134 6.94 1.78 14.58
N PHE A 135 7.43 2.79 13.86
CA PHE A 135 6.79 4.09 13.80
C PHE A 135 5.41 4.05 13.15
N ILE A 136 5.21 3.24 12.12
CA ILE A 136 3.88 3.01 11.53
C ILE A 136 2.93 2.41 12.57
N MET A 137 3.37 1.39 13.29
CA MET A 137 2.55 0.74 14.33
C MET A 137 2.19 1.68 15.47
N ARG A 138 3.13 2.53 15.91
CA ARG A 138 2.86 3.58 16.91
C ARG A 138 1.85 4.58 16.41
N LYS A 139 2.01 5.07 15.17
CA LYS A 139 1.05 6.02 14.60
C LYS A 139 -0.34 5.42 14.50
N LEU A 140 -0.45 4.17 14.08
CA LEU A 140 -1.74 3.49 14.03
C LEU A 140 -2.37 3.32 15.42
N SER A 141 -1.57 2.98 16.45
CA SER A 141 -2.05 2.91 17.84
C SER A 141 -2.58 4.26 18.31
N GLU A 142 -1.83 5.35 18.05
CA GLU A 142 -2.28 6.71 18.34
C GLU A 142 -3.61 7.04 17.64
N MET A 143 -3.74 6.70 16.38
CA MET A 143 -4.98 6.92 15.61
C MET A 143 -6.16 6.15 16.21
N ILE A 144 -5.96 4.90 16.64
CA ILE A 144 -6.98 4.08 17.30
C ILE A 144 -7.44 4.73 18.61
N GLU A 145 -6.50 5.18 19.43
CA GLU A 145 -6.81 5.83 20.72
C GLU A 145 -7.58 7.14 20.54
N LEU A 146 -7.18 7.96 19.56
CA LEU A 146 -7.78 9.27 19.31
C LEU A 146 -9.12 9.19 18.56
N ASN A 147 -9.40 8.09 17.87
CA ASN A 147 -10.57 7.93 16.99
C ASN A 147 -11.37 6.66 17.32
N PRO A 148 -12.00 6.57 18.50
CA PRO A 148 -12.66 5.34 18.95
C PRO A 148 -13.81 4.85 18.03
N LYS A 149 -14.39 5.74 17.23
CA LYS A 149 -15.44 5.38 16.27
C LYS A 149 -14.86 4.70 15.02
N GLN A 150 -13.69 5.11 14.58
CA GLN A 150 -12.96 4.56 13.43
C GLN A 150 -12.06 3.37 13.82
N ALA A 151 -11.69 3.27 15.08
CA ALA A 151 -10.79 2.23 15.59
C ALA A 151 -11.12 0.81 15.12
N PRO A 152 -12.39 0.34 15.07
CA PRO A 152 -12.72 -1.00 14.61
C PRO A 152 -12.42 -1.26 13.12
N TYR A 153 -12.23 -0.21 12.34
CA TYR A 153 -11.98 -0.30 10.90
C TYR A 153 -10.51 -0.08 10.55
N LEU A 154 -9.70 0.42 11.48
CA LEU A 154 -8.28 0.63 11.26
C LEU A 154 -7.52 -0.70 11.28
N SER A 155 -6.72 -0.94 10.25
CA SER A 155 -5.97 -2.18 10.10
C SER A 155 -4.59 -1.97 9.50
N LEU A 156 -3.66 -2.86 9.86
CA LEU A 156 -2.34 -2.96 9.28
C LEU A 156 -2.12 -4.40 8.82
N SER A 157 -1.86 -4.57 7.54
CA SER A 157 -1.47 -5.86 6.95
C SER A 157 0.04 -5.94 6.82
N LEU A 158 0.62 -7.08 7.16
CA LEU A 158 2.06 -7.32 7.11
C LEU A 158 2.38 -8.45 6.13
N HIS A 159 3.31 -8.19 5.20
CA HIS A 159 4.03 -9.23 4.48
C HIS A 159 5.35 -9.47 5.21
N CYS A 160 5.46 -10.60 5.90
CA CYS A 160 6.40 -10.78 7.01
C CYS A 160 7.78 -11.31 6.61
N GLU A 161 8.04 -11.60 5.35
CA GLU A 161 9.40 -11.93 4.89
C GLU A 161 10.29 -10.71 5.06
N VAL A 162 11.42 -10.91 5.75
CA VAL A 162 12.34 -9.84 6.13
C VAL A 162 13.51 -9.81 5.17
N ALA A 163 13.81 -8.64 4.60
CA ALA A 163 14.89 -8.46 3.64
C ALA A 163 16.25 -8.99 4.13
N ASP A 164 16.60 -8.69 5.37
CA ASP A 164 17.89 -9.14 5.95
C ASP A 164 17.98 -10.67 6.04
N ILE A 165 16.87 -11.32 6.39
CA ILE A 165 16.81 -12.79 6.44
C ILE A 165 16.88 -13.36 5.02
N LEU A 166 16.13 -12.82 4.08
CA LEU A 166 16.19 -13.25 2.68
C LEU A 166 17.61 -13.15 2.13
N ASN A 167 18.28 -12.01 2.32
CA ASN A 167 19.64 -11.80 1.86
C ASN A 167 20.63 -12.78 2.50
N ALA A 168 20.48 -13.11 3.78
CA ALA A 168 21.34 -14.07 4.48
C ALA A 168 21.23 -15.51 3.94
N TYR A 169 20.12 -15.88 3.31
CA TYR A 169 19.90 -17.22 2.77
C TYR A 169 20.01 -17.30 1.24
N THR A 170 20.11 -16.19 0.54
CA THR A 170 20.19 -16.13 -0.92
C THR A 170 21.52 -15.64 -1.47
N SER A 171 22.41 -15.19 -0.60
CA SER A 171 23.78 -14.72 -0.91
C SER A 171 24.81 -15.85 -1.02
#